data_b3cc9bec16dd3920b04cb7064f3cf656
#
_entry.id   b3cc9bec16dd3920b04cb7064f3cf656
#
_cell.length_a   1.000
_cell.length_b   1.000
_cell.length_c   1.000
_cell.angle_alpha   90.00
_cell.angle_beta   90.00
_cell.angle_gamma   90.00
#
_symmetry.space_group_name_H-M   'P 1'
#
loop_
_entity.id
_entity.type
_entity.pdbx_description
1 polymer ?
#
loop_
_entity_poly.entity_id
_entity_poly.type
_entity_poly.pdbx_seq_one_letter_code
_entity_poly.pdbx_strand_id
1 'polypeptide(L)'
;MKKTIFCVIALGMSVATVYGQDEVTAINTGAANFLTIMPDARTAALAGAGVSLTGNENAIFLNGATIAADKNCRGGASYTYAPWMRDYQSGYSLHTLGGFYKIDEKNVILAGFRYYNYPKLGVLETGGESIGPKELAAEVGYARELIKNLSVSATFRYIYSDMGKVGNDRGASTVAFDLGAFYTKAIARMEGASWSAGLQVSNLGPKIKYPKSSESLPMMAKVGGSVDLPFSQMHRLMMTADLGYRLAPSDVQAVNV
;
A
#
# COMPACT_ATOMS: atom_id res chain seq x y z
N MET A 1 -28.77 22.41 12.65
CA MET A 1 -27.65 21.41 12.63
C MET A 1 -27.39 20.76 11.27
N LYS A 2 -28.41 20.33 10.49
CA LYS A 2 -28.17 19.69 9.16
C LYS A 2 -27.52 20.64 8.13
N LYS A 3 -27.82 21.93 8.14
CA LYS A 3 -27.25 22.93 7.22
C LYS A 3 -25.78 23.27 7.50
N THR A 4 -25.36 23.22 8.76
CA THR A 4 -23.97 23.50 9.16
C THR A 4 -23.00 22.37 8.76
N ILE A 5 -23.46 21.11 8.78
CA ILE A 5 -22.67 19.95 8.36
C ILE A 5 -22.44 19.99 6.85
N PHE A 6 -23.45 20.40 6.07
CA PHE A 6 -23.33 20.52 4.61
C PHE A 6 -22.33 21.62 4.19
N CYS A 7 -22.28 22.73 4.91
CA CYS A 7 -21.31 23.80 4.67
C CYS A 7 -19.86 23.39 5.02
N VAL A 8 -19.65 22.58 6.05
CA VAL A 8 -18.30 22.10 6.42
C VAL A 8 -17.78 21.09 5.38
N ILE A 9 -18.66 20.24 4.84
CA ILE A 9 -18.31 19.30 3.77
C ILE A 9 -18.00 20.05 2.46
N ALA A 10 -18.78 21.07 2.12
CA ALA A 10 -18.55 21.91 0.94
C ALA A 10 -17.27 22.75 1.05
N LEU A 11 -16.93 23.25 2.25
CA LEU A 11 -15.70 24.03 2.48
C LEU A 11 -14.45 23.12 2.45
N GLY A 12 -14.56 21.84 2.84
CA GLY A 12 -13.47 20.86 2.77
C GLY A 12 -13.11 20.47 1.33
N MET A 13 -14.05 20.57 0.39
CA MET A 13 -13.81 20.26 -1.03
C MET A 13 -13.19 21.42 -1.83
N SER A 14 -13.23 22.64 -1.31
CA SER A 14 -12.73 23.82 -2.02
C SER A 14 -11.24 24.14 -1.78
N VAL A 15 -10.53 23.40 -0.95
CA VAL A 15 -9.12 23.66 -0.61
C VAL A 15 -8.15 22.72 -1.34
N ALA A 16 -8.62 21.81 -2.16
CA ALA A 16 -7.75 21.03 -3.04
C ALA A 16 -7.32 21.90 -4.24
N THR A 17 -6.44 22.87 -4.02
CA THR A 17 -5.67 23.46 -5.11
C THR A 17 -4.70 22.40 -5.61
N VAL A 18 -5.03 21.80 -6.74
CA VAL A 18 -4.09 20.94 -7.48
C VAL A 18 -2.97 21.87 -7.99
N TYR A 19 -1.84 21.84 -7.30
CA TYR A 19 -0.62 22.39 -7.89
C TYR A 19 -0.19 21.44 -8.99
N GLY A 20 -0.36 21.88 -10.25
CA GLY A 20 0.20 21.20 -11.40
C GLY A 20 1.71 21.13 -11.23
N GLN A 21 2.30 19.98 -11.51
CA GLN A 21 3.75 19.80 -11.44
C GLN A 21 4.40 20.59 -12.56
N ASP A 22 5.24 21.54 -12.20
CA ASP A 22 6.21 22.16 -13.11
C ASP A 22 7.32 21.13 -13.38
N GLU A 23 7.63 20.93 -14.65
CA GLU A 23 8.71 20.12 -15.24
C GLU A 23 8.84 18.66 -14.76
N VAL A 24 8.61 17.75 -15.68
CA VAL A 24 8.93 16.32 -15.54
C VAL A 24 10.46 16.16 -15.59
N THR A 25 11.12 16.43 -14.50
CA THR A 25 12.48 15.94 -14.26
C THR A 25 12.43 14.42 -14.25
N ALA A 26 13.39 13.75 -14.87
CA ALA A 26 13.48 12.31 -14.93
C ALA A 26 13.31 11.72 -13.51
N ILE A 27 12.19 11.07 -13.28
CA ILE A 27 11.83 10.53 -11.95
C ILE A 27 12.72 9.32 -11.71
N ASN A 28 13.73 9.45 -10.86
CA ASN A 28 14.43 8.29 -10.34
C ASN A 28 13.48 7.51 -9.43
N THR A 29 12.80 6.52 -9.99
CA THR A 29 11.80 5.73 -9.28
C THR A 29 12.43 4.68 -8.37
N GLY A 30 13.74 4.43 -8.45
CA GLY A 30 14.41 3.35 -7.75
C GLY A 30 14.03 1.97 -8.29
N ALA A 31 14.24 0.92 -7.48
CA ALA A 31 13.89 -0.45 -7.81
C ALA A 31 12.58 -0.89 -7.15
N ALA A 32 12.03 -2.01 -7.61
CA ALA A 32 10.86 -2.67 -7.04
C ALA A 32 9.62 -1.76 -6.94
N ASN A 33 9.39 -0.92 -7.95
CA ASN A 33 8.27 0.03 -7.96
C ASN A 33 6.88 -0.63 -7.94
N PHE A 34 6.78 -1.91 -8.30
CA PHE A 34 5.55 -2.68 -8.17
C PHE A 34 5.01 -2.70 -6.73
N LEU A 35 5.87 -2.47 -5.73
CA LEU A 35 5.48 -2.36 -4.32
C LEU A 35 4.60 -1.15 -4.03
N THR A 36 4.61 -0.13 -4.89
CA THR A 36 3.79 1.08 -4.75
C THR A 36 2.43 0.96 -5.43
N ILE A 37 2.23 -0.07 -6.26
CA ILE A 37 0.94 -0.31 -6.91
C ILE A 37 -0.08 -0.77 -5.86
N MET A 38 -1.31 -0.24 -5.97
CA MET A 38 -2.37 -0.55 -5.01
C MET A 38 -2.72 -2.04 -5.04
N PRO A 39 -2.80 -2.70 -3.87
CA PRO A 39 -2.95 -4.15 -3.78
C PRO A 39 -4.36 -4.65 -4.15
N ASP A 40 -5.35 -3.78 -4.11
CA ASP A 40 -6.76 -4.14 -4.33
C ASP A 40 -7.57 -2.97 -4.91
N ALA A 41 -8.75 -3.30 -5.44
CA ALA A 41 -9.64 -2.34 -6.08
C ALA A 41 -10.21 -1.29 -5.11
N ARG A 42 -10.46 -1.68 -3.83
CA ARG A 42 -10.94 -0.74 -2.80
C ARG A 42 -9.92 0.36 -2.53
N THR A 43 -8.67 -0.04 -2.31
CA THR A 43 -7.58 0.91 -2.07
C THR A 43 -7.30 1.77 -3.30
N ALA A 44 -7.38 1.18 -4.51
CA ALA A 44 -7.23 1.93 -5.76
C ALA A 44 -8.34 2.97 -5.93
N ALA A 45 -9.59 2.62 -5.63
CA ALA A 45 -10.73 3.55 -5.69
C ALA A 45 -10.63 4.71 -4.69
N LEU A 46 -9.88 4.52 -3.60
CA LEU A 46 -9.59 5.54 -2.58
C LEU A 46 -8.26 6.28 -2.83
N ALA A 47 -7.76 6.26 -4.07
CA ALA A 47 -6.50 6.89 -4.48
C ALA A 47 -5.28 6.48 -3.61
N GLY A 48 -5.29 5.25 -3.07
CA GLY A 48 -4.23 4.71 -2.21
C GLY A 48 -4.33 5.08 -0.74
N ALA A 49 -5.39 5.76 -0.32
CA ALA A 49 -5.66 5.99 1.10
C ALA A 49 -6.06 4.67 1.78
N GLY A 50 -5.30 4.26 2.78
CA GLY A 50 -5.49 2.97 3.43
C GLY A 50 -4.83 2.83 4.79
N VAL A 51 -4.01 3.80 5.19
CA VAL A 51 -3.21 3.74 6.42
C VAL A 51 -4.08 3.73 7.68
N SER A 52 -5.27 4.31 7.61
CA SER A 52 -6.23 4.39 8.72
C SER A 52 -7.53 3.60 8.50
N LEU A 53 -7.58 2.74 7.47
CA LEU A 53 -8.78 1.96 7.16
C LEU A 53 -8.75 0.56 7.79
N THR A 54 -9.87 0.17 8.42
CA THR A 54 -10.09 -1.19 8.94
C THR A 54 -10.83 -2.09 7.93
N GLY A 55 -10.85 -3.39 8.20
CA GLY A 55 -11.62 -4.37 7.41
C GLY A 55 -11.07 -4.56 5.99
N ASN A 56 -9.74 -4.70 5.85
CA ASN A 56 -9.10 -4.99 4.58
C ASN A 56 -8.13 -6.17 4.75
N GLU A 57 -8.37 -7.27 4.05
CA GLU A 57 -7.52 -8.47 4.04
C GLU A 57 -6.11 -8.19 3.49
N ASN A 58 -5.98 -7.11 2.72
CA ASN A 58 -4.72 -6.63 2.16
C ASN A 58 -3.96 -5.64 3.08
N ALA A 59 -4.34 -5.54 4.36
CA ALA A 59 -3.72 -4.62 5.31
C ALA A 59 -2.20 -4.82 5.47
N ILE A 60 -1.68 -6.02 5.20
CA ILE A 60 -0.22 -6.28 5.23
C ILE A 60 0.56 -5.38 4.27
N PHE A 61 -0.05 -4.97 3.16
CA PHE A 61 0.57 -4.09 2.15
C PHE A 61 0.36 -2.60 2.46
N LEU A 62 -0.53 -2.27 3.41
CA LEU A 62 -0.92 -0.92 3.76
C LEU A 62 -0.47 -0.59 5.19
N ASN A 63 -1.28 -0.96 6.17
CA ASN A 63 -0.97 -0.83 7.59
C ASN A 63 -1.54 -2.04 8.34
N GLY A 64 -0.71 -3.02 8.64
CA GLY A 64 -1.12 -4.26 9.32
C GLY A 64 -1.74 -4.02 10.70
N ALA A 65 -1.43 -2.88 11.36
CA ALA A 65 -1.97 -2.55 12.67
C ALA A 65 -3.50 -2.37 12.68
N THR A 66 -4.10 -2.03 11.54
CA THR A 66 -5.55 -1.84 11.39
C THR A 66 -6.34 -3.12 11.68
N ILE A 67 -5.78 -4.30 11.37
CA ILE A 67 -6.44 -5.59 11.58
C ILE A 67 -6.49 -5.99 13.05
N ALA A 68 -5.50 -5.61 13.85
CA ALA A 68 -5.53 -5.90 15.29
C ALA A 68 -6.67 -5.14 16.02
N ALA A 69 -7.03 -3.98 15.51
CA ALA A 69 -8.15 -3.18 16.04
C ALA A 69 -9.53 -3.66 15.54
N ASP A 70 -9.61 -4.32 14.39
CA ASP A 70 -10.87 -4.87 13.87
C ASP A 70 -11.31 -6.08 14.71
N LYS A 71 -12.52 -6.07 15.25
CA LYS A 71 -13.04 -7.17 16.08
C LYS A 71 -14.06 -8.06 15.34
N ASN A 72 -14.36 -7.76 14.08
CA ASN A 72 -15.46 -8.40 13.36
C ASN A 72 -15.08 -9.77 12.76
N CYS A 73 -13.82 -9.96 12.36
CA CYS A 73 -13.39 -11.17 11.66
C CYS A 73 -12.20 -11.82 12.37
N ARG A 74 -12.20 -13.15 12.46
CA ARG A 74 -11.08 -13.93 13.00
C ARG A 74 -9.98 -14.17 11.97
N GLY A 75 -10.32 -14.18 10.70
CA GLY A 75 -9.38 -14.35 9.61
C GLY A 75 -10.01 -13.99 8.29
N GLY A 76 -9.19 -13.68 7.32
CA GLY A 76 -9.60 -13.35 5.96
C GLY A 76 -8.45 -13.51 5.00
N ALA A 77 -8.78 -13.76 3.74
CA ALA A 77 -7.83 -13.81 2.63
C ALA A 77 -8.46 -13.22 1.39
N SER A 78 -7.66 -12.59 0.56
CA SER A 78 -8.09 -12.02 -0.72
C SER A 78 -7.05 -12.29 -1.79
N TYR A 79 -7.53 -12.44 -3.01
CA TYR A 79 -6.69 -12.48 -4.20
C TYR A 79 -7.17 -11.42 -5.19
N THR A 80 -6.24 -10.63 -5.69
CA THR A 80 -6.50 -9.61 -6.69
C THR A 80 -5.62 -9.85 -7.91
N TYR A 81 -6.24 -9.82 -9.08
CA TYR A 81 -5.57 -9.73 -10.37
C TYR A 81 -5.84 -8.35 -10.98
N ALA A 82 -4.80 -7.58 -11.20
CA ALA A 82 -4.88 -6.27 -11.83
C ALA A 82 -4.09 -6.29 -13.16
N PRO A 83 -4.78 -6.23 -14.31
CA PRO A 83 -4.13 -6.00 -15.60
C PRO A 83 -3.66 -4.54 -15.64
N TRP A 84 -2.39 -4.32 -15.28
CA TRP A 84 -1.83 -2.98 -15.14
C TRP A 84 -1.51 -2.38 -16.51
N MET A 85 -1.83 -1.11 -16.72
CA MET A 85 -1.56 -0.36 -17.95
C MET A 85 -2.11 -0.99 -19.24
N ARG A 86 -3.16 -1.80 -19.19
CA ARG A 86 -3.68 -2.60 -20.30
C ARG A 86 -3.99 -1.77 -21.54
N ASP A 87 -4.52 -0.55 -21.37
CA ASP A 87 -4.88 0.33 -22.48
C ASP A 87 -3.68 1.01 -23.12
N TYR A 88 -2.52 0.97 -22.46
CA TYR A 88 -1.28 1.55 -22.96
C TYR A 88 -0.40 0.46 -23.60
N GLN A 89 -0.18 -0.64 -22.90
CA GLN A 89 0.59 -1.80 -23.36
C GLN A 89 0.09 -3.05 -22.67
N SER A 90 -0.26 -4.06 -23.44
CA SER A 90 -0.66 -5.37 -22.90
C SER A 90 0.54 -6.12 -22.33
N GLY A 91 0.28 -6.99 -21.33
CA GLY A 91 1.30 -7.88 -20.76
C GLY A 91 1.79 -7.50 -19.36
N TYR A 92 1.47 -6.30 -18.87
CA TYR A 92 1.67 -5.97 -17.46
C TYR A 92 0.54 -6.54 -16.61
N SER A 93 0.90 -7.21 -15.52
CA SER A 93 -0.09 -7.67 -14.55
C SER A 93 0.48 -7.74 -13.14
N LEU A 94 -0.34 -7.35 -12.16
CA LEU A 94 -0.07 -7.54 -10.75
C LEU A 94 -1.01 -8.60 -10.19
N HIS A 95 -0.44 -9.59 -9.54
CA HIS A 95 -1.14 -10.58 -8.74
C HIS A 95 -0.84 -10.30 -7.27
N THR A 96 -1.86 -10.13 -6.47
CA THR A 96 -1.74 -9.86 -5.03
C THR A 96 -2.55 -10.88 -4.26
N LEU A 97 -1.93 -11.56 -3.32
CA LEU A 97 -2.56 -12.46 -2.36
C LEU A 97 -2.26 -11.92 -0.97
N GLY A 98 -3.27 -11.53 -0.24
CA GLY A 98 -3.17 -11.01 1.13
C GLY A 98 -4.06 -11.80 2.08
N GLY A 99 -3.68 -11.85 3.35
CA GLY A 99 -4.50 -12.48 4.36
C GLY A 99 -3.99 -12.30 5.77
N PHE A 100 -4.85 -12.61 6.73
CA PHE A 100 -4.54 -12.54 8.14
C PHE A 100 -5.28 -13.61 8.93
N TYR A 101 -4.74 -13.92 10.10
CA TYR A 101 -5.39 -14.79 11.09
C TYR A 101 -5.13 -14.25 12.50
N LYS A 102 -6.19 -14.09 13.28
CA LYS A 102 -6.12 -13.69 14.70
C LYS A 102 -5.85 -14.90 15.57
N ILE A 103 -4.70 -14.90 16.21
CA ILE A 103 -4.32 -15.91 17.19
C ILE A 103 -5.25 -15.78 18.40
N ASP A 104 -5.45 -14.54 18.84
CA ASP A 104 -6.35 -14.16 19.93
C ASP A 104 -6.94 -12.76 19.67
N GLU A 105 -7.61 -12.17 20.67
CA GLU A 105 -8.25 -10.85 20.56
C GLU A 105 -7.28 -9.69 20.29
N LYS A 106 -5.99 -9.86 20.59
CA LYS A 106 -4.97 -8.82 20.49
C LYS A 106 -3.89 -9.11 19.47
N ASN A 107 -3.66 -10.38 19.13
CA ASN A 107 -2.52 -10.83 18.35
C ASN A 107 -2.94 -11.36 16.98
N VAL A 108 -2.34 -10.85 15.93
CA VAL A 108 -2.65 -11.16 14.53
C VAL A 108 -1.38 -11.49 13.78
N ILE A 109 -1.41 -12.56 13.01
CA ILE A 109 -0.42 -12.86 11.98
C ILE A 109 -0.98 -12.47 10.62
N LEU A 110 -0.12 -11.94 9.77
CA LEU A 110 -0.46 -11.54 8.40
C LEU A 110 0.51 -12.22 7.44
N ALA A 111 0.02 -12.54 6.25
CA ALA A 111 0.83 -13.06 5.16
C ALA A 111 0.44 -12.37 3.86
N GLY A 112 1.41 -12.15 2.99
CA GLY A 112 1.20 -11.53 1.70
C GLY A 112 2.14 -12.05 0.63
N PHE A 113 1.69 -12.02 -0.59
CA PHE A 113 2.49 -12.32 -1.76
C PHE A 113 2.07 -11.42 -2.90
N ARG A 114 3.05 -10.81 -3.59
CA ARG A 114 2.84 -10.02 -4.80
C ARG A 114 3.74 -10.54 -5.91
N TYR A 115 3.17 -10.68 -7.09
CA TYR A 115 3.89 -11.04 -8.29
C TYR A 115 3.53 -10.06 -9.39
N TYR A 116 4.55 -9.42 -9.94
CA TYR A 116 4.40 -8.46 -11.04
C TYR A 116 5.07 -9.00 -12.28
N ASN A 117 4.30 -9.09 -13.34
CA ASN A 117 4.73 -9.55 -14.63
C ASN A 117 4.84 -8.37 -15.60
N TYR A 118 5.92 -8.34 -16.36
CA TYR A 118 6.15 -7.39 -17.44
C TYR A 118 5.85 -8.02 -18.79
N PRO A 119 5.51 -7.22 -19.83
CA PRO A 119 5.41 -7.75 -21.17
C PRO A 119 6.75 -8.36 -21.61
N LYS A 120 6.67 -9.39 -22.43
CA LYS A 120 7.85 -9.95 -23.04
C LYS A 120 8.46 -8.92 -23.98
N LEU A 121 9.69 -8.54 -23.75
CA LEU A 121 10.47 -7.71 -24.67
C LEU A 121 10.87 -8.59 -25.85
N GLY A 122 10.64 -8.09 -27.05
CA GLY A 122 10.95 -8.82 -28.29
C GLY A 122 12.43 -9.21 -28.36
N VAL A 123 12.70 -10.27 -29.04
CA VAL A 123 14.05 -10.82 -29.27
C VAL A 123 14.89 -9.76 -29.98
N LEU A 124 15.99 -9.33 -29.39
CA LEU A 124 17.08 -8.70 -30.15
C LEU A 124 17.52 -9.68 -31.23
N GLU A 125 17.70 -9.22 -32.45
CA GLU A 125 17.81 -9.90 -33.74
C GLU A 125 18.81 -11.09 -33.90
N THR A 126 19.27 -11.70 -32.84
CA THR A 126 20.27 -12.77 -32.86
C THR A 126 19.84 -14.04 -32.12
N GLY A 127 18.66 -14.59 -32.44
CA GLY A 127 18.27 -15.94 -32.01
C GLY A 127 18.17 -16.15 -30.50
N GLY A 128 18.03 -15.08 -29.71
CA GLY A 128 17.96 -15.11 -28.25
C GLY A 128 16.56 -15.42 -27.70
N GLU A 129 16.48 -15.98 -26.52
CA GLU A 129 15.24 -16.20 -25.79
C GLU A 129 14.53 -14.88 -25.47
N SER A 130 13.21 -14.88 -25.57
CA SER A 130 12.36 -13.75 -25.22
C SER A 130 12.57 -13.39 -23.74
N ILE A 131 12.95 -12.12 -23.48
CA ILE A 131 13.18 -11.60 -22.13
C ILE A 131 11.83 -11.22 -21.51
N GLY A 132 11.47 -11.87 -20.41
CA GLY A 132 10.28 -11.56 -19.62
C GLY A 132 10.67 -11.11 -18.21
N PRO A 133 10.84 -9.78 -17.96
CA PRO A 133 11.10 -9.30 -16.61
C PRO A 133 9.98 -9.70 -15.66
N LYS A 134 10.33 -9.91 -14.40
CA LYS A 134 9.38 -10.26 -13.35
C LYS A 134 9.89 -9.83 -11.99
N GLU A 135 8.97 -9.46 -11.14
CA GLU A 135 9.27 -9.11 -9.76
C GLU A 135 8.31 -9.82 -8.82
N LEU A 136 8.77 -10.17 -7.65
CA LEU A 136 7.94 -10.76 -6.61
C LEU A 136 8.32 -10.24 -5.23
N ALA A 137 7.35 -10.25 -4.33
CA ALA A 137 7.57 -10.02 -2.91
C ALA A 137 6.76 -11.01 -2.08
N ALA A 138 7.40 -11.61 -1.09
CA ALA A 138 6.76 -12.45 -0.08
C ALA A 138 6.86 -11.75 1.27
N GLU A 139 5.76 -11.69 1.99
CA GLU A 139 5.61 -10.87 3.18
C GLU A 139 5.02 -11.68 4.33
N VAL A 140 5.55 -11.45 5.53
CA VAL A 140 4.99 -11.96 6.78
C VAL A 140 4.96 -10.84 7.79
N GLY A 141 3.85 -10.69 8.48
CA GLY A 141 3.62 -9.61 9.42
C GLY A 141 3.04 -10.09 10.74
N TYR A 142 3.25 -9.29 11.74
CA TYR A 142 2.63 -9.44 13.05
C TYR A 142 2.06 -8.10 13.50
N ALA A 143 0.83 -8.13 14.01
CA ALA A 143 0.17 -6.96 14.57
C ALA A 143 -0.39 -7.26 15.94
N ARG A 144 -0.39 -6.25 16.82
CA ARG A 144 -0.86 -6.37 18.18
C ARG A 144 -1.54 -5.11 18.69
N GLU A 145 -2.67 -5.28 19.38
CA GLU A 145 -3.26 -4.23 20.21
C GLU A 145 -2.44 -4.11 21.51
N LEU A 146 -1.65 -3.02 21.63
CA LEU A 146 -0.79 -2.79 22.80
C LEU A 146 -1.59 -2.34 24.00
N ILE A 147 -2.44 -1.34 23.82
CA ILE A 147 -3.38 -0.80 24.81
C ILE A 147 -4.72 -0.58 24.09
N LYS A 148 -5.77 -0.36 24.86
CA LYS A 148 -7.10 -0.09 24.31
C LYS A 148 -7.04 0.96 23.21
N ASN A 149 -7.55 0.61 22.04
CA ASN A 149 -7.64 1.46 20.84
C ASN A 149 -6.31 1.73 20.11
N LEU A 150 -5.15 1.30 20.61
CA LEU A 150 -3.86 1.50 19.95
C LEU A 150 -3.25 0.15 19.56
N SER A 151 -3.02 -0.03 18.27
CA SER A 151 -2.38 -1.20 17.70
C SER A 151 -1.11 -0.83 16.97
N VAL A 152 -0.18 -1.78 16.90
CA VAL A 152 1.06 -1.65 16.13
C VAL A 152 1.27 -2.88 15.27
N SER A 153 2.06 -2.75 14.22
CA SER A 153 2.46 -3.87 13.37
C SER A 153 3.90 -3.74 12.90
N ALA A 154 4.49 -4.89 12.63
CA ALA A 154 5.75 -5.01 11.92
C ALA A 154 5.60 -6.06 10.82
N THR A 155 6.12 -5.79 9.63
CA THR A 155 6.11 -6.69 8.48
C THR A 155 7.53 -6.86 7.96
N PHE A 156 7.92 -8.10 7.73
CA PHE A 156 9.14 -8.47 7.01
C PHE A 156 8.77 -8.81 5.58
N ARG A 157 9.57 -8.35 4.63
CA ARG A 157 9.36 -8.54 3.19
C ARG A 157 10.65 -9.02 2.54
N TYR A 158 10.58 -10.13 1.80
CA TYR A 158 11.60 -10.56 0.86
C TYR A 158 11.20 -10.10 -0.54
N ILE A 159 12.12 -9.51 -1.28
CA ILE A 159 11.91 -8.96 -2.62
C ILE A 159 12.90 -9.62 -3.57
N TYR A 160 12.39 -10.11 -4.70
CA TYR A 160 13.19 -10.57 -5.82
C TYR A 160 12.78 -9.79 -7.08
N SER A 161 13.75 -9.27 -7.78
CA SER A 161 13.56 -8.50 -9.01
C SER A 161 14.47 -9.05 -10.10
N ASP A 162 13.87 -9.52 -11.18
CA ASP A 162 14.54 -9.99 -12.40
C ASP A 162 14.10 -9.08 -13.55
N MET A 163 14.95 -8.13 -13.90
CA MET A 163 14.67 -7.16 -14.96
C MET A 163 14.92 -7.71 -16.36
N GLY A 164 15.09 -9.03 -16.47
CA GLY A 164 15.35 -9.74 -17.70
C GLY A 164 16.84 -10.03 -17.89
N LYS A 165 17.12 -11.21 -18.43
CA LYS A 165 18.48 -11.67 -18.67
C LYS A 165 19.02 -11.05 -19.94
N VAL A 166 20.06 -10.24 -19.80
CA VAL A 166 20.94 -9.86 -20.92
C VAL A 166 22.29 -10.55 -20.65
N GLY A 167 22.56 -11.65 -21.32
CA GLY A 167 23.74 -12.47 -21.07
C GLY A 167 23.63 -13.29 -19.76
N ASN A 168 24.66 -13.23 -18.92
CA ASN A 168 24.73 -13.95 -17.64
C ASN A 168 24.15 -13.17 -16.44
N ASP A 169 23.46 -12.08 -16.67
CA ASP A 169 22.89 -11.27 -15.60
C ASP A 169 21.80 -12.05 -14.85
N ARG A 170 21.93 -12.10 -13.52
CA ARG A 170 20.98 -12.76 -12.62
C ARG A 170 20.08 -11.71 -11.99
N GLY A 171 18.85 -12.11 -11.65
CA GLY A 171 17.99 -11.29 -10.82
C GLY A 171 18.64 -10.94 -9.47
N ALA A 172 18.20 -9.85 -8.89
CA ALA A 172 18.67 -9.36 -7.61
C ALA A 172 17.62 -9.56 -6.52
N SER A 173 18.05 -9.71 -5.28
CA SER A 173 17.15 -9.83 -4.13
C SER A 173 17.57 -8.90 -3.00
N THR A 174 16.59 -8.53 -2.20
CA THR A 174 16.78 -7.72 -0.99
C THR A 174 15.68 -8.01 0.02
N VAL A 175 15.80 -7.41 1.20
CA VAL A 175 14.78 -7.49 2.24
C VAL A 175 14.33 -6.09 2.64
N ALA A 176 13.12 -5.99 3.15
CA ALA A 176 12.58 -4.74 3.68
C ALA A 176 11.72 -5.01 4.92
N PHE A 177 11.51 -3.96 5.69
CA PHE A 177 10.63 -3.95 6.85
C PHE A 177 9.63 -2.81 6.74
N ASP A 178 8.42 -3.06 7.20
CA ASP A 178 7.40 -2.03 7.39
C ASP A 178 7.02 -1.97 8.86
N LEU A 179 6.76 -0.77 9.34
CA LEU A 179 6.25 -0.51 10.68
C LEU A 179 4.95 0.27 10.58
N GLY A 180 3.94 -0.14 11.34
CA GLY A 180 2.64 0.49 11.37
C GLY A 180 2.16 0.76 12.78
N ALA A 181 1.41 1.85 12.94
CA ALA A 181 0.63 2.16 14.12
C ALA A 181 -0.78 2.60 13.73
N PHE A 182 -1.75 2.25 14.54
CA PHE A 182 -3.15 2.56 14.30
C PHE A 182 -3.86 2.85 15.61
N TYR A 183 -4.61 3.95 15.63
CA TYR A 183 -5.45 4.34 16.74
C TYR A 183 -6.89 4.53 16.26
N THR A 184 -7.87 4.01 17.01
CA THR A 184 -9.29 4.21 16.70
C THR A 184 -10.09 4.51 17.97
N LYS A 185 -11.09 5.37 17.85
CA LYS A 185 -11.94 5.71 18.97
C LYS A 185 -13.37 5.98 18.51
N ALA A 186 -14.35 5.47 19.27
CA ALA A 186 -15.75 5.74 19.06
C ALA A 186 -16.08 7.22 19.31
N ILE A 187 -17.01 7.76 18.53
CA ILE A 187 -17.55 9.12 18.68
C ILE A 187 -18.76 9.06 19.61
N ALA A 188 -18.61 9.57 20.82
CA ALA A 188 -19.59 9.43 21.90
C ALA A 188 -21.02 9.96 21.59
N ARG A 189 -21.17 10.84 20.61
CA ARG A 189 -22.46 11.46 20.25
C ARG A 189 -23.21 10.75 19.13
N MET A 190 -22.62 9.71 18.53
CA MET A 190 -23.21 8.96 17.40
C MET A 190 -22.88 7.49 17.57
N GLU A 191 -23.88 6.67 17.86
CA GLU A 191 -23.73 5.24 18.01
C GLU A 191 -23.16 4.60 16.76
N GLY A 192 -22.15 3.75 16.93
CA GLY A 192 -21.46 3.08 15.82
C GLY A 192 -20.51 3.96 15.00
N ALA A 193 -20.43 5.27 15.29
CA ALA A 193 -19.48 6.16 14.64
C ALA A 193 -18.10 6.07 15.30
N SER A 194 -17.05 6.17 14.47
CA SER A 194 -15.67 6.18 14.94
C SER A 194 -14.79 7.11 14.10
N TRP A 195 -13.69 7.53 14.69
CA TRP A 195 -12.58 8.13 13.96
C TRP A 195 -11.32 7.31 14.19
N SER A 196 -10.44 7.33 13.22
CA SER A 196 -9.19 6.58 13.29
C SER A 196 -8.03 7.42 12.74
N ALA A 197 -6.83 7.12 13.23
CA ALA A 197 -5.59 7.67 12.73
C ALA A 197 -4.58 6.54 12.53
N GLY A 198 -3.80 6.62 11.47
CA GLY A 198 -2.79 5.63 11.12
C GLY A 198 -1.46 6.28 10.78
N LEU A 199 -0.39 5.57 11.07
CA LEU A 199 0.97 5.90 10.67
C LEU A 199 1.61 4.64 10.10
N GLN A 200 2.33 4.77 8.99
CA GLN A 200 3.10 3.70 8.39
C GLN A 200 4.43 4.21 7.88
N VAL A 201 5.48 3.45 8.11
CA VAL A 201 6.75 3.60 7.39
C VAL A 201 7.00 2.28 6.68
N SER A 202 7.19 2.32 5.36
CA SER A 202 7.24 1.12 4.52
C SER A 202 8.51 1.04 3.69
N ASN A 203 8.84 -0.20 3.30
CA ASN A 203 9.99 -0.55 2.46
C ASN A 203 11.35 -0.13 3.05
N LEU A 204 11.48 -0.09 4.39
CA LEU A 204 12.75 0.17 5.06
C LEU A 204 13.71 -0.99 4.80
N GLY A 205 14.73 -0.78 3.98
CA GLY A 205 15.68 -1.83 3.63
C GLY A 205 16.91 -1.33 2.88
N PRO A 206 17.90 -2.20 2.70
CA PRO A 206 19.07 -1.88 1.90
C PRO A 206 18.72 -1.72 0.42
N LYS A 207 19.59 -1.06 -0.31
CA LYS A 207 19.51 -0.98 -1.77
C LYS A 207 19.54 -2.36 -2.39
N ILE A 208 18.74 -2.58 -3.42
CA ILE A 208 18.84 -3.77 -4.26
C ILE A 208 20.06 -3.65 -5.17
N LYS A 209 20.90 -4.68 -5.19
CA LYS A 209 22.15 -4.70 -5.95
C LYS A 209 21.97 -5.52 -7.19
N TYR A 210 21.85 -4.87 -8.33
CA TYR A 210 21.96 -5.49 -9.66
C TYR A 210 23.42 -5.58 -10.08
N PRO A 211 23.77 -6.40 -11.09
CA PRO A 211 25.15 -6.52 -11.55
C PRO A 211 25.83 -5.22 -11.97
N LYS A 212 25.04 -4.24 -12.46
CA LYS A 212 25.55 -2.97 -13.00
C LYS A 212 25.08 -1.72 -12.23
N SER A 213 24.14 -1.87 -11.29
CA SER A 213 23.60 -0.73 -10.54
C SER A 213 23.18 -1.12 -9.12
N SER A 214 22.97 -0.12 -8.28
CA SER A 214 22.47 -0.30 -6.93
C SER A 214 21.40 0.74 -6.66
N GLU A 215 20.15 0.26 -6.58
CA GLU A 215 18.95 1.10 -6.55
C GLU A 215 18.27 1.07 -5.19
N SER A 216 17.74 2.21 -4.76
CA SER A 216 16.99 2.32 -3.52
C SER A 216 15.61 1.69 -3.66
N LEU A 217 15.10 1.09 -2.58
CA LEU A 217 13.70 0.71 -2.48
C LEU A 217 12.81 1.96 -2.38
N PRO A 218 11.51 1.87 -2.76
CA PRO A 218 10.57 2.98 -2.64
C PRO A 218 10.14 3.14 -1.18
N MET A 219 11.03 3.68 -0.34
CA MET A 219 10.75 3.92 1.08
C MET A 219 9.77 5.08 1.23
N MET A 220 8.71 4.87 2.01
CA MET A 220 7.66 5.87 2.23
C MET A 220 7.29 5.96 3.71
N ALA A 221 7.00 7.17 4.16
CA ALA A 221 6.26 7.43 5.39
C ALA A 221 4.86 7.94 5.03
N LYS A 222 3.83 7.39 5.65
CA LYS A 222 2.44 7.81 5.45
C LYS A 222 1.78 8.07 6.79
N VAL A 223 0.97 9.12 6.86
CA VAL A 223 0.06 9.40 7.96
C VAL A 223 -1.33 9.61 7.40
N GLY A 224 -2.33 9.04 8.04
CA GLY A 224 -3.70 9.14 7.56
C GLY A 224 -4.72 9.21 8.67
N GLY A 225 -5.90 9.71 8.31
CA GLY A 225 -7.06 9.77 9.18
C GLY A 225 -8.32 9.31 8.46
N SER A 226 -9.23 8.70 9.20
CA SER A 226 -10.53 8.30 8.68
C SER A 226 -11.65 8.55 9.68
N VAL A 227 -12.85 8.77 9.16
CA VAL A 227 -14.08 8.89 9.93
C VAL A 227 -15.12 7.95 9.34
N ASP A 228 -15.76 7.20 10.19
CA ASP A 228 -16.79 6.24 9.84
C ASP A 228 -18.10 6.65 10.53
N LEU A 229 -19.11 6.99 9.73
CA LEU A 229 -20.37 7.58 10.17
C LEU A 229 -21.55 6.71 9.68
N PRO A 230 -22.17 5.91 10.54
CA PRO A 230 -23.43 5.25 10.23
C PRO A 230 -24.58 6.27 10.32
N PHE A 231 -25.27 6.52 9.21
CA PHE A 231 -26.46 7.39 9.16
C PHE A 231 -27.74 6.64 9.41
N SER A 232 -27.77 5.34 9.09
CA SER A 232 -28.89 4.43 9.32
C SER A 232 -28.38 2.99 9.35
N GLN A 233 -29.29 2.03 9.59
CA GLN A 233 -28.95 0.59 9.53
C GLN A 233 -28.41 0.14 8.16
N MET A 234 -28.77 0.86 7.08
CA MET A 234 -28.38 0.52 5.70
C MET A 234 -27.37 1.48 5.07
N HIS A 235 -27.11 2.64 5.69
CA HIS A 235 -26.27 3.68 5.10
C HIS A 235 -25.11 4.06 6.02
N ARG A 236 -23.90 3.91 5.51
CA ARG A 236 -22.66 4.26 6.18
C ARG A 236 -21.79 5.11 5.26
N LEU A 237 -21.28 6.21 5.77
CA LEU A 237 -20.31 7.06 5.08
C LEU A 237 -18.95 6.90 5.74
N MET A 238 -17.98 6.53 4.96
CA MET A 238 -16.59 6.51 5.36
C MET A 238 -15.82 7.53 4.54
N MET A 239 -15.07 8.40 5.22
CA MET A 239 -14.14 9.34 4.60
C MET A 239 -12.74 9.05 5.11
N THR A 240 -11.76 9.11 4.23
CA THR A 240 -10.35 8.91 4.58
C THR A 240 -9.48 9.88 3.80
N ALA A 241 -8.36 10.26 4.41
CA ALA A 241 -7.30 11.03 3.77
C ALA A 241 -5.95 10.59 4.32
N ASP A 242 -5.00 10.39 3.42
CA ASP A 242 -3.62 10.02 3.74
C ASP A 242 -2.66 11.04 3.13
N LEU A 243 -1.60 11.37 3.86
CA LEU A 243 -0.45 12.11 3.36
C LEU A 243 0.75 11.17 3.31
N GLY A 244 1.41 11.10 2.16
CA GLY A 244 2.58 10.27 1.95
C GLY A 244 3.82 11.11 1.63
N TYR A 245 4.93 10.77 2.26
CA TYR A 245 6.23 11.36 1.98
C TYR A 245 7.22 10.28 1.57
N ARG A 246 7.88 10.46 0.42
CA ARG A 246 8.90 9.53 -0.07
C ARG A 246 10.23 9.79 0.67
N LEU A 247 10.73 8.77 1.36
CA LEU A 247 11.99 8.81 2.09
C LEU A 247 13.17 8.45 1.19
N ALA A 248 12.95 7.56 0.21
CA ALA A 248 13.94 7.16 -0.77
C ALA A 248 13.28 6.65 -2.06
N PRO A 249 13.92 6.85 -3.23
CA PRO A 249 15.07 7.73 -3.45
C PRO A 249 14.74 9.19 -3.15
N SER A 250 15.71 9.94 -2.61
CA SER A 250 15.51 11.31 -2.10
C SER A 250 15.46 12.40 -3.17
N ASP A 251 15.81 12.04 -4.39
CA ASP A 251 15.94 13.01 -5.49
C ASP A 251 14.58 13.45 -6.10
N VAL A 252 13.49 12.92 -5.57
CA VAL A 252 12.13 13.29 -5.98
C VAL A 252 11.28 13.53 -4.75
N GLN A 253 11.10 14.79 -4.39
CA GLN A 253 10.09 15.19 -3.41
C GLN A 253 8.72 15.18 -4.08
N ALA A 254 8.03 14.05 -4.08
CA ALA A 254 6.62 13.98 -4.43
C ALA A 254 5.81 13.92 -3.13
N VAL A 255 5.14 15.00 -2.79
CA VAL A 255 4.06 14.99 -1.82
C VAL A 255 2.82 14.48 -2.56
N ASN A 256 2.43 13.25 -2.30
CA ASN A 256 1.16 12.72 -2.80
C ASN A 256 0.05 13.13 -1.81
N VAL A 257 -0.86 13.95 -2.27
CA VAL A 257 -2.10 14.32 -1.57
C VAL A 257 -3.23 13.43 -2.05
#